data_559846282fca3c462dfb99e841991545
#
_entry.id   559846282fca3c462dfb99e841991545
#
_cell.length_a   1.000
_cell.length_b   1.000
_cell.length_c   1.000
_cell.angle_alpha   90.00
_cell.angle_beta   90.00
_cell.angle_gamma   90.00
#
_symmetry.space_group_name_H-M   'P 1'
#
loop_
_entity.id
_entity.type
_entity.pdbx_description
1 polymer ?
#
loop_
_entity_poly.entity_id
_entity_poly.type
_entity_poly.pdbx_seq_one_letter_code
_entity_poly.pdbx_strand_id
1 'polypeptide(L)'
;MTINLEYLLIVILILINLYLVIQSKNKDRDNKAEINNNDTSLEDLKDSISQLERTTSQSSDNMNEMYTLLTKGGSVAGKFGEMNLKVILESAGFKKGINYDEQKGIGGSIPDIIVNLPDEKKVIIDSKVSLSDYNEYLKSNDQLNKDNFYKKHQNSVKNHLKSLSSSNYRELFNDKSLDLIIMFMPIEGAYILACDEDMIKKAANEKIAIVGPTTLIAILQIISRIWSSKRQSEATNLIIKAATDIYDKTRLVGDAFEDLEKSLEQANKSIDSGKKRTKNLVNKVEKMRTIGGLEPTKDISDKLRIIDKE
;
A
#
# COMPACT_ATOMS: atom_id res chain seq x y z
N MET A 1 43.68 -8.65 32.84
CA MET A 1 42.36 -8.32 33.39
C MET A 1 41.37 -9.23 32.65
N THR A 2 41.16 -10.44 33.21
CA THR A 2 40.27 -11.44 32.61
C THR A 2 38.82 -11.01 32.89
N ILE A 3 38.14 -10.51 31.88
CA ILE A 3 36.69 -10.26 31.97
C ILE A 3 36.06 -11.65 32.20
N ASN A 4 35.52 -11.85 33.41
CA ASN A 4 34.88 -13.11 33.78
C ASN A 4 33.74 -13.37 32.79
N LEU A 5 33.77 -14.50 32.11
CA LEU A 5 32.78 -14.90 31.10
C LEU A 5 31.34 -14.80 31.64
N GLU A 6 31.19 -15.00 32.96
CA GLU A 6 29.89 -14.82 33.64
C GLU A 6 29.36 -13.40 33.62
N TYR A 7 30.23 -12.37 33.79
CA TYR A 7 29.82 -10.97 33.70
C TYR A 7 29.41 -10.58 32.26
N LEU A 8 30.11 -11.13 31.27
CA LEU A 8 29.76 -10.91 29.86
C LEU A 8 28.38 -11.50 29.53
N LEU A 9 28.11 -12.72 29.99
CA LEU A 9 26.80 -13.38 29.86
C LEU A 9 25.67 -12.60 30.55
N ILE A 10 25.92 -12.08 31.74
CA ILE A 10 24.93 -11.24 32.46
C ILE A 10 24.64 -9.95 31.72
N VAL A 11 25.66 -9.29 31.18
CA VAL A 11 25.48 -8.04 30.38
C VAL A 11 24.68 -8.33 29.11
N ILE A 12 24.96 -9.43 28.40
CA ILE A 12 24.22 -9.85 27.21
C ILE A 12 22.76 -10.16 27.58
N LEU A 13 22.52 -10.84 28.69
CA LEU A 13 21.17 -11.17 29.16
C LEU A 13 20.36 -9.91 29.52
N ILE A 14 21.01 -8.92 30.13
CA ILE A 14 20.42 -7.62 30.45
C ILE A 14 20.06 -6.85 29.13
N LEU A 15 20.96 -6.85 28.14
CA LEU A 15 20.71 -6.21 26.85
C LEU A 15 19.58 -6.88 26.08
N ILE A 16 19.50 -8.22 26.11
CA ILE A 16 18.39 -8.96 25.51
C ILE A 16 17.07 -8.64 26.20
N ASN A 17 17.04 -8.61 27.55
CA ASN A 17 15.83 -8.24 28.29
C ASN A 17 15.42 -6.78 28.03
N LEU A 18 16.36 -5.85 27.95
CA LEU A 18 16.11 -4.46 27.61
C LEU A 18 15.55 -4.33 26.19
N TYR A 19 16.10 -5.07 25.24
CA TYR A 19 15.61 -5.14 23.86
C TYR A 19 14.19 -5.70 23.80
N LEU A 20 13.88 -6.78 24.51
CA LEU A 20 12.54 -7.38 24.58
C LEU A 20 11.52 -6.44 25.23
N VAL A 21 11.91 -5.68 26.27
CA VAL A 21 11.05 -4.66 26.91
C VAL A 21 10.79 -3.48 25.97
N ILE A 22 11.80 -3.04 25.20
CA ILE A 22 11.62 -1.99 24.18
C ILE A 22 10.74 -2.49 23.06
N GLN A 23 10.89 -3.73 22.61
CA GLN A 23 10.07 -4.33 21.57
C GLN A 23 8.60 -4.51 22.02
N SER A 24 8.38 -4.91 23.27
CA SER A 24 7.04 -5.01 23.87
C SER A 24 6.37 -3.64 23.97
N LYS A 25 7.10 -2.59 24.41
CA LYS A 25 6.57 -1.22 24.45
C LYS A 25 6.30 -0.63 23.07
N ASN A 26 7.09 -0.98 22.06
CA ASN A 26 6.83 -0.56 20.69
C ASN A 26 5.60 -1.28 20.11
N LYS A 27 5.41 -2.57 20.41
CA LYS A 27 4.21 -3.32 20.00
C LYS A 27 2.92 -2.77 20.62
N ASP A 28 2.98 -2.30 21.88
CA ASP A 28 1.85 -1.63 22.54
C ASP A 28 1.62 -0.20 21.98
N ARG A 29 2.67 0.48 21.52
CA ARG A 29 2.57 1.77 20.82
C ARG A 29 2.01 1.60 19.41
N ASP A 30 2.43 0.57 18.68
CA ASP A 30 1.94 0.28 17.34
C ASP A 30 0.46 -0.13 17.38
N ASN A 31 0.03 -0.93 18.35
CA ASN A 31 -1.38 -1.26 18.56
C ASN A 31 -2.23 -0.02 18.97
N LYS A 32 -1.68 0.91 19.78
CA LYS A 32 -2.36 2.18 20.09
C LYS A 32 -2.34 3.17 18.93
N ALA A 33 -1.28 3.17 18.13
CA ALA A 33 -1.20 3.99 16.92
C ALA A 33 -2.14 3.47 15.81
N GLU A 34 -2.35 2.15 15.70
CA GLU A 34 -3.31 1.57 14.77
C GLU A 34 -4.76 1.87 15.17
N ILE A 35 -5.10 1.84 16.47
CA ILE A 35 -6.43 2.21 16.97
C ILE A 35 -6.66 3.71 16.78
N ASN A 36 -5.71 4.57 17.13
CA ASN A 36 -5.81 6.03 16.91
C ASN A 36 -5.82 6.39 15.41
N ASN A 37 -5.06 5.69 14.56
CA ASN A 37 -5.08 5.92 13.11
C ASN A 37 -6.42 5.53 12.48
N ASN A 38 -7.13 4.54 13.02
CA ASN A 38 -8.47 4.18 12.55
C ASN A 38 -9.52 5.21 12.97
N ASP A 39 -9.44 5.76 14.17
CA ASP A 39 -10.34 6.83 14.63
C ASP A 39 -10.06 8.15 13.89
N THR A 40 -8.80 8.54 13.72
CA THR A 40 -8.39 9.72 12.91
C THR A 40 -8.83 9.54 11.46
N SER A 41 -8.71 8.33 10.90
CA SER A 41 -9.10 8.05 9.51
C SER A 41 -10.62 8.07 9.31
N LEU A 42 -11.42 7.80 10.35
CA LEU A 42 -12.88 7.92 10.32
C LEU A 42 -13.33 9.38 10.48
N GLU A 43 -12.63 10.16 11.31
CA GLU A 43 -12.86 11.60 11.47
C GLU A 43 -12.47 12.37 10.19
N ASP A 44 -11.30 12.09 9.63
CA ASP A 44 -10.84 12.63 8.34
C ASP A 44 -11.81 12.28 7.18
N LEU A 45 -12.40 11.08 7.23
CA LEU A 45 -13.42 10.67 6.27
C LEU A 45 -14.71 11.46 6.44
N LYS A 46 -15.17 11.65 7.67
CA LYS A 46 -16.36 12.42 8.01
C LYS A 46 -16.19 13.89 7.61
N ASP A 47 -15.03 14.47 7.87
CA ASP A 47 -14.68 15.83 7.47
C ASP A 47 -14.59 15.97 5.94
N SER A 48 -14.00 14.98 5.27
CA SER A 48 -13.94 14.94 3.80
C SER A 48 -15.33 14.80 3.19
N ILE A 49 -16.21 13.97 3.76
CA ILE A 49 -17.62 13.85 3.34
C ILE A 49 -18.36 15.17 3.58
N SER A 50 -18.18 15.80 4.75
CA SER A 50 -18.82 17.08 5.07
C SER A 50 -18.33 18.22 4.17
N GLN A 51 -17.05 18.22 3.83
CA GLN A 51 -16.47 19.21 2.90
C GLN A 51 -16.95 18.98 1.47
N LEU A 52 -17.12 17.71 1.07
CA LEU A 52 -17.69 17.30 -0.20
C LEU A 52 -19.17 17.64 -0.28
N GLU A 53 -19.95 17.42 0.77
CA GLU A 53 -21.36 17.84 0.83
C GLU A 53 -21.50 19.36 0.66
N ARG A 54 -20.66 20.16 1.32
CA ARG A 54 -20.63 21.63 1.15
C ARG A 54 -20.23 22.05 -0.25
N THR A 55 -19.18 21.44 -0.81
CA THR A 55 -18.70 21.74 -2.17
C THR A 55 -19.71 21.29 -3.21
N THR A 56 -20.38 20.17 -3.00
CA THR A 56 -21.43 19.64 -3.88
C THR A 56 -22.69 20.50 -3.81
N SER A 57 -23.07 20.99 -2.62
CA SER A 57 -24.21 21.88 -2.44
C SER A 57 -23.97 23.25 -3.11
N GLN A 58 -22.83 23.88 -2.93
CA GLN A 58 -22.46 25.13 -3.61
C GLN A 58 -22.27 24.95 -5.11
N SER A 59 -21.75 23.81 -5.55
CA SER A 59 -21.61 23.46 -6.94
C SER A 59 -22.97 23.14 -7.58
N SER A 60 -23.93 22.61 -6.81
CA SER A 60 -25.28 22.28 -7.29
C SER A 60 -26.06 23.52 -7.70
N ASP A 61 -25.94 24.62 -6.95
CA ASP A 61 -26.66 25.88 -7.29
C ASP A 61 -26.08 26.53 -8.56
N ASN A 62 -24.78 26.61 -8.69
CA ASN A 62 -24.09 27.06 -9.88
C ASN A 62 -24.28 26.09 -11.07
N MET A 63 -24.40 24.81 -10.79
CA MET A 63 -24.62 23.75 -11.76
C MET A 63 -26.05 23.76 -12.31
N ASN A 64 -27.06 24.08 -11.51
CA ASN A 64 -28.44 24.22 -11.99
C ASN A 64 -28.58 25.38 -12.96
N GLU A 65 -27.90 26.50 -12.74
CA GLU A 65 -27.87 27.64 -13.65
C GLU A 65 -27.12 27.29 -14.97
N MET A 66 -25.95 26.69 -14.85
CA MET A 66 -25.15 26.20 -15.98
C MET A 66 -25.86 25.07 -16.73
N TYR A 67 -26.57 24.18 -16.02
CA TYR A 67 -27.36 23.10 -16.58
C TYR A 67 -28.56 23.60 -17.39
N THR A 68 -29.20 24.66 -16.94
CA THR A 68 -30.31 25.34 -17.71
C THR A 68 -29.80 25.89 -19.04
N LEU A 69 -28.53 26.31 -19.07
CA LEU A 69 -27.87 26.75 -20.32
C LEU A 69 -27.49 25.57 -21.22
N LEU A 70 -27.13 24.42 -20.66
CA LEU A 70 -26.62 23.22 -21.35
C LEU A 70 -27.77 22.34 -21.92
N THR A 71 -28.98 22.42 -21.39
CA THR A 71 -30.13 21.58 -21.81
C THR A 71 -30.75 21.98 -23.14
N LYS A 72 -30.25 23.02 -23.81
CA LYS A 72 -30.69 23.44 -25.14
C LYS A 72 -30.15 22.56 -26.29
N GLY A 73 -29.39 21.50 -26.04
CA GLY A 73 -28.93 20.58 -27.10
C GLY A 73 -28.31 19.26 -26.56
N GLY A 74 -28.76 18.12 -27.10
CA GLY A 74 -28.39 16.77 -26.65
C GLY A 74 -26.86 16.42 -26.62
N SER A 75 -26.05 17.01 -27.50
CA SER A 75 -24.58 16.83 -27.52
C SER A 75 -23.87 17.49 -26.33
N VAL A 76 -24.45 18.54 -25.76
CA VAL A 76 -23.87 19.32 -24.68
C VAL A 76 -24.08 18.62 -23.33
N ALA A 77 -25.24 17.97 -23.14
CA ALA A 77 -25.55 17.21 -21.92
C ALA A 77 -24.61 16.00 -21.74
N GLY A 78 -24.27 15.31 -22.84
CA GLY A 78 -23.29 14.21 -22.80
C GLY A 78 -21.89 14.68 -22.36
N LYS A 79 -21.39 15.76 -22.99
CA LYS A 79 -20.08 16.35 -22.61
C LYS A 79 -20.06 16.86 -21.18
N PHE A 80 -21.18 17.38 -20.67
CA PHE A 80 -21.30 17.79 -19.28
C PHE A 80 -21.17 16.59 -18.31
N GLY A 81 -21.84 15.47 -18.60
CA GLY A 81 -21.72 14.25 -17.82
C GLY A 81 -20.27 13.73 -17.75
N GLU A 82 -19.58 13.68 -18.90
CA GLU A 82 -18.18 13.29 -19.00
C GLU A 82 -17.26 14.25 -18.22
N MET A 83 -17.49 15.57 -18.33
CA MET A 83 -16.70 16.59 -17.62
C MET A 83 -16.91 16.48 -16.10
N ASN A 84 -18.15 16.31 -15.64
CA ASN A 84 -18.48 16.14 -14.23
C ASN A 84 -17.83 14.87 -13.66
N LEU A 85 -17.88 13.78 -14.40
CA LEU A 85 -17.23 12.52 -14.02
C LEU A 85 -15.71 12.69 -13.85
N LYS A 86 -15.04 13.44 -14.73
CA LYS A 86 -13.61 13.76 -14.59
C LYS A 86 -13.31 14.58 -13.34
N VAL A 87 -14.08 15.64 -13.09
CA VAL A 87 -13.93 16.47 -11.89
C VAL A 87 -14.08 15.64 -10.62
N ILE A 88 -15.03 14.71 -10.57
CA ILE A 88 -15.22 13.80 -9.44
C ILE A 88 -14.02 12.89 -9.27
N LEU A 89 -13.49 12.28 -10.34
CA LEU A 89 -12.30 11.42 -10.29
C LEU A 89 -11.07 12.17 -9.79
N GLU A 90 -10.80 13.35 -10.32
CA GLU A 90 -9.68 14.19 -9.93
C GLU A 90 -9.81 14.68 -8.47
N SER A 91 -11.01 15.05 -8.04
CA SER A 91 -11.30 15.45 -6.64
C SER A 91 -11.11 14.28 -5.67
N ALA A 92 -11.35 13.05 -6.11
CA ALA A 92 -11.07 11.84 -5.34
C ALA A 92 -9.57 11.43 -5.37
N GLY A 93 -8.70 12.25 -6.01
CA GLY A 93 -7.27 12.02 -6.11
C GLY A 93 -6.84 11.03 -7.19
N PHE A 94 -7.74 10.68 -8.11
CA PHE A 94 -7.42 9.78 -9.21
C PHE A 94 -6.67 10.51 -10.32
N LYS A 95 -5.68 9.84 -10.91
CA LYS A 95 -4.83 10.38 -11.98
C LYS A 95 -5.06 9.60 -13.27
N LYS A 96 -5.31 10.34 -14.38
CA LYS A 96 -5.43 9.76 -15.71
C LYS A 96 -4.17 9.00 -16.12
N GLY A 97 -4.32 7.85 -16.73
CA GLY A 97 -3.21 6.97 -17.14
C GLY A 97 -2.59 6.14 -16.01
N ILE A 98 -2.98 6.38 -14.74
CA ILE A 98 -2.55 5.61 -13.57
C ILE A 98 -3.76 4.90 -12.95
N ASN A 99 -4.71 5.68 -12.43
CA ASN A 99 -5.87 5.16 -11.72
C ASN A 99 -7.08 4.99 -12.63
N TYR A 100 -7.15 5.75 -13.73
CA TYR A 100 -8.22 5.62 -14.73
C TYR A 100 -7.74 5.97 -16.14
N ASP A 101 -8.46 5.46 -17.13
CA ASP A 101 -8.31 5.75 -18.55
C ASP A 101 -9.62 6.25 -19.11
N GLU A 102 -9.56 7.15 -20.11
CA GLU A 102 -10.73 7.72 -20.80
C GLU A 102 -10.85 7.09 -22.19
N GLN A 103 -12.10 6.83 -22.61
CA GLN A 103 -12.51 6.52 -24.00
C GLN A 103 -11.54 5.58 -24.75
N LYS A 104 -11.03 4.57 -24.09
CA LYS A 104 -10.24 3.52 -24.76
C LYS A 104 -11.20 2.56 -25.46
N GLY A 105 -11.35 2.71 -26.77
CA GLY A 105 -12.09 1.77 -27.60
C GLY A 105 -11.41 0.39 -27.61
N ILE A 106 -12.17 -0.62 -27.20
CA ILE A 106 -11.74 -2.02 -27.26
C ILE A 106 -12.93 -2.79 -27.87
N GLY A 107 -12.70 -3.49 -28.97
CA GLY A 107 -13.71 -4.39 -29.53
C GLY A 107 -15.03 -3.74 -30.03
N GLY A 108 -15.02 -2.44 -30.39
CA GLY A 108 -16.19 -1.75 -30.95
C GLY A 108 -17.10 -1.06 -29.92
N SER A 109 -16.90 -1.28 -28.63
CA SER A 109 -17.59 -0.54 -27.55
C SER A 109 -16.59 0.36 -26.84
N ILE A 110 -16.97 1.61 -26.55
CA ILE A 110 -16.11 2.63 -25.94
C ILE A 110 -16.77 3.09 -24.65
N PRO A 111 -16.30 2.60 -23.47
CA PRO A 111 -16.77 3.14 -22.19
C PRO A 111 -16.20 4.54 -21.97
N ASP A 112 -16.92 5.39 -21.23
CA ASP A 112 -16.48 6.76 -20.94
C ASP A 112 -15.21 6.74 -20.07
N ILE A 113 -15.22 5.95 -19.00
CA ILE A 113 -14.09 5.79 -18.06
C ILE A 113 -13.87 4.32 -17.72
N ILE A 114 -12.61 3.95 -17.62
CA ILE A 114 -12.15 2.68 -17.08
C ILE A 114 -11.31 2.97 -15.83
N VAL A 115 -11.78 2.59 -14.66
CA VAL A 115 -11.05 2.73 -13.40
C VAL A 115 -10.20 1.48 -13.18
N ASN A 116 -8.90 1.68 -12.96
CA ASN A 116 -7.96 0.61 -12.66
C ASN A 116 -7.99 0.30 -11.17
N LEU A 117 -8.11 -0.97 -10.81
CA LEU A 117 -8.03 -1.49 -9.46
C LEU A 117 -6.73 -2.26 -9.25
N PRO A 118 -6.33 -2.55 -8.01
CA PRO A 118 -5.25 -3.51 -7.74
C PRO A 118 -5.51 -4.86 -8.41
N ASP A 119 -4.42 -5.62 -8.62
CA ASP A 119 -4.44 -6.94 -9.23
C ASP A 119 -5.00 -6.95 -10.69
N GLU A 120 -4.74 -5.85 -11.39
CA GLU A 120 -5.14 -5.62 -12.81
C GLU A 120 -6.66 -5.64 -13.05
N LYS A 121 -7.47 -5.60 -12.00
CA LYS A 121 -8.92 -5.53 -12.13
C LYS A 121 -9.35 -4.15 -12.60
N LYS A 122 -10.53 -4.09 -13.25
CA LYS A 122 -11.06 -2.86 -13.86
C LYS A 122 -12.53 -2.70 -13.55
N VAL A 123 -12.97 -1.45 -13.38
CA VAL A 123 -14.38 -1.07 -13.27
C VAL A 123 -14.69 -0.10 -14.39
N ILE A 124 -15.78 -0.34 -15.07
CA ILE A 124 -16.28 0.54 -16.13
C ILE A 124 -17.26 1.53 -15.54
N ILE A 125 -17.14 2.82 -15.92
CA ILE A 125 -18.11 3.86 -15.61
C ILE A 125 -18.61 4.43 -16.92
N ASP A 126 -19.94 4.43 -17.12
CA ASP A 126 -20.62 4.99 -18.28
C ASP A 126 -21.59 6.08 -17.82
N SER A 127 -21.56 7.24 -18.49
CA SER A 127 -22.26 8.48 -18.08
C SER A 127 -23.28 8.95 -19.11
N LYS A 128 -24.03 8.07 -19.76
CA LYS A 128 -24.91 8.39 -20.89
C LYS A 128 -26.40 8.50 -20.55
N VAL A 129 -26.78 9.25 -19.54
CA VAL A 129 -28.19 9.39 -19.18
C VAL A 129 -28.78 10.68 -19.78
N SER A 130 -29.91 10.55 -20.49
CA SER A 130 -30.68 11.72 -20.92
C SER A 130 -31.34 12.39 -19.71
N LEU A 131 -31.11 13.68 -19.56
CA LEU A 131 -31.66 14.50 -18.48
C LEU A 131 -32.79 15.44 -18.94
N SER A 132 -33.20 15.35 -20.20
CA SER A 132 -34.24 16.21 -20.75
C SER A 132 -35.58 16.06 -20.01
N ASP A 133 -36.01 14.83 -19.77
CA ASP A 133 -37.27 14.57 -19.08
C ASP A 133 -37.24 14.98 -17.62
N TYR A 134 -36.07 14.86 -16.95
CA TYR A 134 -35.86 15.38 -15.60
C TYR A 134 -36.01 16.90 -15.52
N ASN A 135 -35.50 17.64 -16.52
CA ASN A 135 -35.63 19.08 -16.56
C ASN A 135 -37.08 19.51 -16.81
N GLU A 136 -37.78 18.84 -17.71
CA GLU A 136 -39.19 19.16 -17.96
C GLU A 136 -40.04 18.82 -16.71
N TYR A 137 -39.68 17.76 -15.96
CA TYR A 137 -40.27 17.47 -14.63
C TYR A 137 -40.08 18.64 -13.66
N LEU A 138 -38.86 19.21 -13.57
CA LEU A 138 -38.59 20.34 -12.69
C LEU A 138 -39.32 21.64 -13.09
N LYS A 139 -39.45 21.90 -14.38
CA LYS A 139 -40.14 23.10 -14.91
C LYS A 139 -41.65 23.02 -14.83
N SER A 140 -42.19 21.82 -14.73
CA SER A 140 -43.62 21.61 -14.75
C SER A 140 -44.28 22.04 -13.45
N ASN A 141 -45.30 22.90 -13.52
CA ASN A 141 -46.09 23.31 -12.36
C ASN A 141 -47.37 22.47 -12.19
N ASP A 142 -47.78 21.77 -13.25
CA ASP A 142 -48.95 20.91 -13.24
C ASP A 142 -48.61 19.47 -12.84
N GLN A 143 -49.38 18.89 -11.95
CA GLN A 143 -49.13 17.55 -11.42
C GLN A 143 -49.21 16.45 -12.49
N LEU A 144 -50.17 16.58 -13.44
CA LEU A 144 -50.35 15.61 -14.52
C LEU A 144 -49.11 15.57 -15.44
N ASN A 145 -48.56 16.74 -15.75
CA ASN A 145 -47.36 16.87 -16.55
C ASN A 145 -46.13 16.36 -15.78
N LYS A 146 -46.01 16.63 -14.47
CA LYS A 146 -44.98 16.07 -13.64
C LYS A 146 -44.96 14.54 -13.65
N ASP A 147 -46.12 13.92 -13.47
CA ASP A 147 -46.24 12.45 -13.48
C ASP A 147 -45.86 11.85 -14.85
N ASN A 148 -46.21 12.56 -15.94
CA ASN A 148 -45.80 12.15 -17.27
C ASN A 148 -44.27 12.24 -17.47
N PHE A 149 -43.64 13.36 -17.08
CA PHE A 149 -42.21 13.54 -17.22
C PHE A 149 -41.43 12.61 -16.28
N TYR A 150 -41.94 12.35 -15.08
CA TYR A 150 -41.39 11.33 -14.17
C TYR A 150 -41.32 9.95 -14.85
N LYS A 151 -42.43 9.48 -15.41
CA LYS A 151 -42.48 8.20 -16.13
C LYS A 151 -41.53 8.16 -17.34
N LYS A 152 -41.44 9.27 -18.09
CA LYS A 152 -40.51 9.38 -19.23
C LYS A 152 -39.07 9.28 -18.75
N HIS A 153 -38.74 9.97 -17.67
CA HIS A 153 -37.37 9.91 -17.07
C HIS A 153 -37.01 8.50 -16.62
N GLN A 154 -37.92 7.83 -15.89
CA GLN A 154 -37.69 6.44 -15.49
C GLN A 154 -37.50 5.51 -16.70
N ASN A 155 -38.31 5.69 -17.76
CA ASN A 155 -38.20 4.91 -19.00
C ASN A 155 -36.84 5.16 -19.71
N SER A 156 -36.39 6.41 -19.72
CA SER A 156 -35.11 6.78 -20.30
C SER A 156 -33.96 6.06 -19.56
N VAL A 157 -33.97 6.08 -18.23
CA VAL A 157 -32.98 5.37 -17.38
C VAL A 157 -33.05 3.86 -17.61
N LYS A 158 -34.25 3.28 -17.68
CA LYS A 158 -34.46 1.85 -17.95
C LYS A 158 -33.92 1.42 -19.32
N ASN A 159 -34.16 2.25 -20.36
CA ASN A 159 -33.64 1.97 -21.70
C ASN A 159 -32.10 2.02 -21.71
N HIS A 160 -31.53 2.96 -21.00
CA HIS A 160 -30.08 3.07 -20.87
C HIS A 160 -29.48 1.86 -20.11
N LEU A 161 -30.11 1.47 -19.01
CA LEU A 161 -29.74 0.24 -18.28
C LEU A 161 -29.73 -0.98 -19.21
N LYS A 162 -30.79 -1.14 -20.04
CA LYS A 162 -30.88 -2.24 -21.00
C LYS A 162 -29.79 -2.16 -22.08
N SER A 163 -29.45 -0.97 -22.54
CA SER A 163 -28.33 -0.78 -23.48
C SER A 163 -26.99 -1.16 -22.89
N LEU A 164 -26.73 -0.79 -21.64
CA LEU A 164 -25.51 -1.17 -20.93
C LEU A 164 -25.43 -2.67 -20.67
N SER A 165 -26.52 -3.30 -20.28
CA SER A 165 -26.58 -4.75 -20.05
C SER A 165 -26.27 -5.55 -21.32
N SER A 166 -26.67 -5.04 -22.49
CA SER A 166 -26.39 -5.64 -23.79
C SER A 166 -25.03 -5.28 -24.38
N SER A 167 -24.26 -4.39 -23.76
CA SER A 167 -22.94 -4.01 -24.23
C SER A 167 -21.91 -5.12 -23.92
N ASN A 168 -20.96 -5.31 -24.86
CA ASN A 168 -19.91 -6.31 -24.70
C ASN A 168 -18.77 -5.85 -23.78
N TYR A 169 -19.02 -4.91 -22.86
CA TYR A 169 -17.99 -4.38 -21.96
C TYR A 169 -17.33 -5.46 -21.10
N ARG A 170 -18.08 -6.51 -20.73
CA ARG A 170 -17.54 -7.62 -19.93
C ARG A 170 -16.55 -8.48 -20.69
N GLU A 171 -16.77 -8.67 -21.99
CA GLU A 171 -15.87 -9.48 -22.84
C GLU A 171 -14.56 -8.75 -23.15
N LEU A 172 -14.53 -7.40 -23.01
CA LEU A 172 -13.37 -6.59 -23.36
C LEU A 172 -12.13 -6.82 -22.47
N PHE A 173 -12.33 -7.27 -21.25
CA PHE A 173 -11.24 -7.37 -20.26
C PHE A 173 -10.93 -8.80 -19.84
N ASN A 174 -11.52 -9.82 -20.50
CA ASN A 174 -11.43 -11.22 -20.10
C ASN A 174 -11.73 -11.37 -18.59
N ASP A 175 -10.98 -12.18 -17.87
CA ASP A 175 -11.14 -12.38 -16.41
C ASP A 175 -10.65 -11.19 -15.53
N LYS A 176 -10.19 -10.09 -16.14
CA LYS A 176 -9.63 -8.92 -15.42
C LYS A 176 -10.66 -7.83 -15.09
N SER A 177 -11.91 -7.93 -15.55
CA SER A 177 -12.94 -6.99 -15.14
C SER A 177 -13.64 -7.46 -13.88
N LEU A 178 -14.01 -6.52 -13.01
CA LEU A 178 -15.06 -6.80 -12.03
C LEU A 178 -16.37 -6.99 -12.84
N ASP A 179 -17.16 -7.96 -12.42
CA ASP A 179 -18.50 -8.21 -12.97
C ASP A 179 -19.49 -7.07 -12.64
N LEU A 180 -19.03 -5.83 -12.63
CA LEU A 180 -19.80 -4.67 -12.24
C LEU A 180 -19.52 -3.50 -13.18
N ILE A 181 -20.58 -2.96 -13.75
CA ILE A 181 -20.57 -1.69 -14.52
C ILE A 181 -21.22 -0.62 -13.66
N ILE A 182 -20.64 0.57 -13.62
CA ILE A 182 -21.22 1.73 -12.95
C ILE A 182 -21.91 2.59 -14.01
N MET A 183 -23.20 2.77 -13.87
CA MET A 183 -24.01 3.72 -14.63
C MET A 183 -24.08 5.02 -13.84
N PHE A 184 -23.35 6.03 -14.28
CA PHE A 184 -23.25 7.30 -13.57
C PHE A 184 -24.31 8.29 -14.05
N MET A 185 -25.08 8.82 -13.12
CA MET A 185 -26.02 9.92 -13.33
C MET A 185 -25.41 11.22 -12.79
N PRO A 186 -25.12 12.22 -13.63
CA PRO A 186 -24.36 13.40 -13.22
C PRO A 186 -25.12 14.37 -12.30
N ILE A 187 -26.40 14.14 -12.06
CA ILE A 187 -27.26 14.94 -11.21
C ILE A 187 -27.92 14.07 -10.15
N GLU A 188 -27.64 14.36 -8.87
CA GLU A 188 -28.13 13.59 -7.71
C GLU A 188 -29.66 13.53 -7.69
N GLY A 189 -30.33 14.68 -7.94
CA GLY A 189 -31.81 14.75 -7.98
C GLY A 189 -32.42 13.89 -9.08
N ALA A 190 -31.78 13.78 -10.24
CA ALA A 190 -32.21 12.91 -11.32
C ALA A 190 -32.07 11.43 -10.96
N TYR A 191 -30.95 11.07 -10.28
CA TYR A 191 -30.72 9.74 -9.73
C TYR A 191 -31.82 9.37 -8.72
N ILE A 192 -32.05 10.21 -7.72
CA ILE A 192 -33.06 9.99 -6.68
C ILE A 192 -34.45 9.84 -7.27
N LEU A 193 -34.80 10.66 -8.27
CA LEU A 193 -36.12 10.63 -8.94
C LEU A 193 -36.33 9.34 -9.73
N ALA A 194 -35.28 8.81 -10.39
CA ALA A 194 -35.39 7.65 -11.28
C ALA A 194 -35.28 6.31 -10.59
N CYS A 195 -34.48 6.24 -9.50
CA CYS A 195 -34.04 4.99 -8.89
C CYS A 195 -34.94 4.59 -7.71
N ASP A 196 -36.09 4.05 -8.03
CA ASP A 196 -36.88 3.30 -7.06
C ASP A 196 -36.30 1.91 -6.80
N GLU A 197 -36.86 1.21 -5.81
CA GLU A 197 -36.41 -0.12 -5.39
C GLU A 197 -36.40 -1.14 -6.56
N ASP A 198 -37.39 -1.05 -7.44
CA ASP A 198 -37.52 -1.94 -8.60
C ASP A 198 -36.43 -1.69 -9.63
N MET A 199 -36.05 -0.42 -9.86
CA MET A 199 -34.99 -0.04 -10.78
C MET A 199 -33.63 -0.55 -10.24
N ILE A 200 -33.36 -0.35 -8.94
CA ILE A 200 -32.14 -0.82 -8.31
C ILE A 200 -32.03 -2.34 -8.37
N LYS A 201 -33.12 -3.08 -8.09
CA LYS A 201 -33.12 -4.55 -8.21
C LYS A 201 -32.84 -5.01 -9.64
N LYS A 202 -33.46 -4.38 -10.63
CA LYS A 202 -33.22 -4.69 -12.05
C LYS A 202 -31.77 -4.44 -12.45
N ALA A 203 -31.21 -3.31 -12.05
CA ALA A 203 -29.81 -2.98 -12.31
C ALA A 203 -28.86 -4.00 -11.66
N ALA A 204 -29.09 -4.37 -10.41
CA ALA A 204 -28.30 -5.35 -9.68
C ALA A 204 -28.32 -6.74 -10.34
N ASN A 205 -29.48 -7.19 -10.85
CA ASN A 205 -29.60 -8.44 -11.59
C ASN A 205 -28.74 -8.44 -12.87
N GLU A 206 -28.57 -7.29 -13.49
CA GLU A 206 -27.72 -7.09 -14.66
C GLU A 206 -26.27 -6.75 -14.28
N LYS A 207 -25.90 -6.83 -12.98
CA LYS A 207 -24.59 -6.46 -12.46
C LYS A 207 -24.19 -5.00 -12.79
N ILE A 208 -25.16 -4.11 -12.80
CA ILE A 208 -24.99 -2.68 -12.99
C ILE A 208 -25.35 -1.96 -11.71
N ALA A 209 -24.48 -1.06 -11.25
CA ALA A 209 -24.77 -0.13 -10.17
C ALA A 209 -25.14 1.24 -10.75
N ILE A 210 -26.35 1.70 -10.49
CA ILE A 210 -26.74 3.08 -10.82
C ILE A 210 -26.30 3.96 -9.67
N VAL A 211 -25.55 5.02 -9.96
CA VAL A 211 -24.99 5.90 -8.93
C VAL A 211 -25.11 7.37 -9.30
N GLY A 212 -25.40 8.19 -8.30
CA GLY A 212 -25.26 9.64 -8.38
C GLY A 212 -23.85 10.10 -8.00
N PRO A 213 -23.59 11.43 -8.04
CA PRO A 213 -22.29 12.01 -7.68
C PRO A 213 -21.81 11.61 -6.28
N THR A 214 -22.68 11.73 -5.28
CA THR A 214 -22.35 11.41 -3.87
C THR A 214 -21.93 9.95 -3.69
N THR A 215 -22.70 9.03 -4.28
CA THR A 215 -22.39 7.59 -4.20
C THR A 215 -21.12 7.26 -4.97
N LEU A 216 -20.88 7.86 -6.12
CA LEU A 216 -19.64 7.65 -6.90
C LEU A 216 -18.42 8.09 -6.13
N ILE A 217 -18.45 9.25 -5.48
CA ILE A 217 -17.35 9.73 -4.63
C ILE A 217 -17.04 8.73 -3.52
N ALA A 218 -18.05 8.21 -2.82
CA ALA A 218 -17.86 7.21 -1.77
C ALA A 218 -17.20 5.93 -2.33
N ILE A 219 -17.63 5.44 -3.48
CA ILE A 219 -17.02 4.29 -4.16
C ILE A 219 -15.56 4.57 -4.51
N LEU A 220 -15.25 5.73 -5.07
CA LEU A 220 -13.89 6.11 -5.45
C LEU A 220 -12.97 6.22 -4.22
N GLN A 221 -13.47 6.74 -3.09
CA GLN A 221 -12.71 6.77 -1.84
C GLN A 221 -12.39 5.37 -1.32
N ILE A 222 -13.34 4.43 -1.41
CA ILE A 222 -13.09 3.02 -1.07
C ILE A 222 -12.00 2.44 -1.97
N ILE A 223 -12.06 2.68 -3.27
CA ILE A 223 -11.05 2.24 -4.23
C ILE A 223 -9.67 2.84 -3.91
N SER A 224 -9.62 4.12 -3.57
CA SER A 224 -8.37 4.79 -3.17
C SER A 224 -7.75 4.15 -1.92
N ARG A 225 -8.57 3.76 -0.94
CA ARG A 225 -8.12 3.03 0.27
C ARG A 225 -7.59 1.64 -0.07
N ILE A 226 -8.25 0.91 -0.96
CA ILE A 226 -7.77 -0.40 -1.43
C ILE A 226 -6.38 -0.25 -2.06
N TRP A 227 -6.16 0.78 -2.89
CA TRP A 227 -4.84 1.10 -3.44
C TRP A 227 -3.79 1.41 -2.39
N SER A 228 -4.17 2.20 -1.37
CA SER A 228 -3.26 2.55 -0.26
C SER A 228 -2.87 1.31 0.56
N SER A 229 -3.84 0.46 0.89
CA SER A 229 -3.60 -0.79 1.61
C SER A 229 -2.69 -1.74 0.82
N LYS A 230 -2.88 -1.85 -0.49
CA LYS A 230 -2.03 -2.68 -1.37
C LYS A 230 -0.59 -2.19 -1.36
N ARG A 231 -0.36 -0.88 -1.56
CA ARG A 231 0.99 -0.28 -1.49
C ARG A 231 1.67 -0.50 -0.14
N GLN A 232 0.92 -0.38 0.96
CA GLN A 232 1.43 -0.62 2.30
C GLN A 232 1.85 -2.07 2.50
N SER A 233 1.04 -3.02 2.03
CA SER A 233 1.36 -4.45 2.08
C SER A 233 2.63 -4.78 1.26
N GLU A 234 2.76 -4.23 0.07
CA GLU A 234 3.95 -4.40 -0.77
C GLU A 234 5.21 -3.82 -0.11
N ALA A 235 5.11 -2.62 0.47
CA ALA A 235 6.22 -2.01 1.21
C ALA A 235 6.62 -2.85 2.43
N THR A 236 5.65 -3.39 3.17
CA THR A 236 5.90 -4.29 4.31
C THR A 236 6.63 -5.55 3.87
N ASN A 237 6.22 -6.17 2.76
CA ASN A 237 6.89 -7.36 2.22
C ASN A 237 8.34 -7.07 1.82
N LEU A 238 8.61 -5.89 1.24
CA LEU A 238 9.98 -5.48 0.92
C LEU A 238 10.84 -5.30 2.17
N ILE A 239 10.28 -4.71 3.24
CA ILE A 239 10.97 -4.56 4.53
C ILE A 239 11.28 -5.92 5.15
N ILE A 240 10.33 -6.86 5.16
CA ILE A 240 10.53 -8.22 5.67
C ILE A 240 11.65 -8.92 4.89
N LYS A 241 11.65 -8.82 3.57
CA LYS A 241 12.71 -9.41 2.73
C LYS A 241 14.08 -8.80 3.06
N ALA A 242 14.18 -7.47 3.16
CA ALA A 242 15.43 -6.81 3.53
C ALA A 242 15.90 -7.21 4.93
N ALA A 243 14.99 -7.35 5.91
CA ALA A 243 15.33 -7.83 7.26
C ALA A 243 15.86 -9.26 7.25
N THR A 244 15.28 -10.14 6.44
CA THR A 244 15.77 -11.52 6.27
C THR A 244 17.19 -11.53 5.68
N ASP A 245 17.44 -10.74 4.65
CA ASP A 245 18.77 -10.62 4.03
C ASP A 245 19.82 -10.10 5.03
N ILE A 246 19.46 -9.15 5.90
CA ILE A 246 20.34 -8.64 6.97
C ILE A 246 20.62 -9.75 8.00
N TYR A 247 19.61 -10.48 8.42
CA TYR A 247 19.75 -11.59 9.36
C TYR A 247 20.72 -12.64 8.83
N ASP A 248 20.57 -13.07 7.58
CA ASP A 248 21.46 -14.07 6.97
C ASP A 248 22.90 -13.56 6.87
N LYS A 249 23.12 -12.30 6.50
CA LYS A 249 24.47 -11.71 6.50
C LYS A 249 25.07 -11.61 7.89
N THR A 250 24.28 -11.27 8.91
CA THR A 250 24.73 -11.20 10.29
C THR A 250 25.19 -12.58 10.79
N ARG A 251 24.46 -13.64 10.42
CA ARG A 251 24.85 -15.01 10.74
C ARG A 251 26.21 -15.37 10.12
N LEU A 252 26.43 -15.03 8.84
CA LEU A 252 27.70 -15.27 8.17
C LEU A 252 28.88 -14.54 8.86
N VAL A 253 28.63 -13.32 9.36
CA VAL A 253 29.63 -12.59 10.15
C VAL A 253 29.93 -13.33 11.47
N GLY A 254 28.89 -13.85 12.14
CA GLY A 254 29.06 -14.68 13.35
C GLY A 254 29.90 -15.91 13.09
N ASP A 255 29.60 -16.65 12.03
CA ASP A 255 30.36 -17.85 11.63
C ASP A 255 31.86 -17.50 11.35
N ALA A 256 32.11 -16.36 10.70
CA ALA A 256 33.46 -15.88 10.41
C ALA A 256 34.24 -15.52 11.70
N PHE A 257 33.59 -14.96 12.73
CA PHE A 257 34.18 -14.71 14.03
C PHE A 257 34.53 -16.01 14.77
N GLU A 258 33.64 -17.00 14.70
CA GLU A 258 33.89 -18.32 15.29
C GLU A 258 35.14 -19.02 14.67
N ASP A 259 35.28 -18.92 13.35
CA ASP A 259 36.45 -19.46 12.64
C ASP A 259 37.74 -18.70 12.94
N LEU A 260 37.64 -17.36 13.12
CA LEU A 260 38.77 -16.55 13.58
C LEU A 260 39.21 -16.95 14.99
N GLU A 261 38.30 -17.16 15.92
CA GLU A 261 38.57 -17.60 17.29
C GLU A 261 39.29 -18.94 17.28
N LYS A 262 38.82 -19.94 16.53
CA LYS A 262 39.47 -21.25 16.36
C LYS A 262 40.91 -21.09 15.82
N SER A 263 41.10 -20.20 14.84
CA SER A 263 42.39 -19.93 14.23
C SER A 263 43.39 -19.30 15.24
N LEU A 264 42.91 -18.37 16.06
CA LEU A 264 43.69 -17.73 17.11
C LEU A 264 44.09 -18.76 18.21
N GLU A 265 43.17 -19.63 18.60
CA GLU A 265 43.48 -20.71 19.56
C GLU A 265 44.57 -21.65 19.03
N GLN A 266 44.48 -22.01 17.73
CA GLN A 266 45.49 -22.85 17.09
C GLN A 266 46.87 -22.15 16.98
N ALA A 267 46.87 -20.84 16.68
CA ALA A 267 48.09 -20.04 16.68
C ALA A 267 48.73 -19.97 18.07
N ASN A 268 47.94 -19.76 19.13
CA ASN A 268 48.42 -19.75 20.50
C ASN A 268 49.04 -21.11 20.91
N LYS A 269 48.39 -22.23 20.60
CA LYS A 269 48.94 -23.58 20.82
C LYS A 269 50.28 -23.80 20.10
N SER A 270 50.41 -23.24 18.89
CA SER A 270 51.65 -23.33 18.11
C SER A 270 52.76 -22.50 18.73
N ILE A 271 52.44 -21.30 19.24
CA ILE A 271 53.40 -20.44 19.97
C ILE A 271 53.89 -21.13 21.22
N ASP A 272 52.98 -21.70 22.02
CA ASP A 272 53.35 -22.42 23.26
C ASP A 272 54.21 -23.63 22.98
N SER A 273 53.91 -24.37 21.93
CA SER A 273 54.75 -25.49 21.47
C SER A 273 56.15 -25.02 21.06
N GLY A 274 56.22 -23.87 20.37
CA GLY A 274 57.47 -23.22 20.00
C GLY A 274 58.28 -22.80 21.23
N LYS A 275 57.65 -22.11 22.21
CA LYS A 275 58.26 -21.74 23.49
C LYS A 275 58.84 -22.96 24.22
N LYS A 276 58.07 -24.05 24.32
CA LYS A 276 58.49 -25.29 24.96
C LYS A 276 59.74 -25.96 24.30
N ARG A 277 59.77 -26.01 22.98
CA ARG A 277 60.86 -26.52 22.17
C ARG A 277 62.12 -25.68 22.38
N THR A 278 61.98 -24.34 22.33
CA THR A 278 63.11 -23.41 22.55
C THR A 278 63.71 -23.59 23.98
N LYS A 279 62.84 -23.66 25.00
CA LYS A 279 63.29 -23.91 26.38
C LYS A 279 64.05 -25.22 26.52
N ASN A 280 63.57 -26.29 25.89
CA ASN A 280 64.27 -27.60 25.89
C ASN A 280 65.60 -27.52 25.14
N LEU A 281 65.70 -26.75 24.05
CA LEU A 281 66.94 -26.57 23.29
C LEU A 281 68.00 -25.84 24.14
N VAL A 282 67.56 -24.74 24.78
CA VAL A 282 68.44 -23.98 25.69
C VAL A 282 68.94 -24.82 26.83
N ASN A 283 68.08 -25.60 27.48
CA ASN A 283 68.50 -26.51 28.57
C ASN A 283 69.52 -27.55 28.09
N LYS A 284 69.37 -28.03 26.83
CA LYS A 284 70.37 -28.94 26.23
C LYS A 284 71.71 -28.25 25.99
N VAL A 285 71.69 -27.04 25.47
CA VAL A 285 72.88 -26.23 25.18
C VAL A 285 73.63 -25.93 26.53
N GLU A 286 72.89 -25.53 27.57
CA GLU A 286 73.45 -25.28 28.89
C GLU A 286 74.07 -26.52 29.50
N LYS A 287 73.48 -27.71 29.39
CA LYS A 287 74.07 -28.97 29.79
C LYS A 287 75.39 -29.27 29.05
N MET A 288 75.44 -29.08 27.75
CA MET A 288 76.63 -29.26 26.92
C MET A 288 77.74 -28.27 27.32
N ARG A 289 77.39 -27.01 27.61
CA ARG A 289 78.34 -26.02 28.12
C ARG A 289 78.99 -26.44 29.44
N THR A 290 78.18 -26.88 30.37
CA THR A 290 78.65 -27.32 31.68
C THR A 290 79.63 -28.54 31.59
N ILE A 291 79.25 -29.47 30.69
CA ILE A 291 80.10 -30.66 30.45
C ILE A 291 81.41 -30.28 29.72
N GLY A 292 81.38 -29.31 28.81
CA GLY A 292 82.53 -28.88 27.98
C GLY A 292 83.47 -27.86 28.64
N GLY A 293 83.16 -27.35 29.86
CA GLY A 293 83.93 -26.32 30.51
C GLY A 293 84.04 -24.98 29.78
N LEU A 294 83.02 -24.65 28.90
CA LEU A 294 83.03 -23.47 28.08
C LEU A 294 82.42 -22.25 28.81
N GLU A 295 83.17 -21.15 28.87
CA GLU A 295 82.66 -19.87 29.38
C GLU A 295 81.71 -19.20 28.40
N PRO A 296 80.57 -18.57 28.79
CA PRO A 296 79.64 -17.91 27.88
C PRO A 296 80.26 -16.60 27.34
N THR A 297 80.31 -16.43 26.03
CA THR A 297 80.72 -15.18 25.39
C THR A 297 79.63 -14.10 25.43
N LYS A 298 78.37 -14.45 25.68
CA LYS A 298 77.26 -13.58 25.95
C LYS A 298 76.20 -14.34 26.76
N ASP A 299 75.59 -13.64 27.71
CA ASP A 299 74.50 -14.19 28.50
C ASP A 299 73.22 -14.32 27.65
N ILE A 300 72.80 -15.56 27.40
CA ILE A 300 71.60 -15.88 26.67
C ILE A 300 70.37 -15.70 27.56
N SER A 301 70.53 -15.58 28.89
CA SER A 301 69.43 -15.51 29.86
C SER A 301 68.57 -14.30 29.68
N ASP A 302 69.12 -13.15 29.25
CA ASP A 302 68.29 -11.92 29.03
C ASP A 302 67.40 -11.98 27.82
N LYS A 303 67.82 -12.72 26.76
CA LYS A 303 66.94 -12.89 25.58
C LYS A 303 65.85 -13.94 25.80
N LEU A 304 66.00 -14.82 26.69
CA LEU A 304 65.05 -15.87 27.08
C LEU A 304 63.98 -15.37 28.06
N ARG A 305 64.27 -14.30 28.83
CA ARG A 305 63.25 -13.62 29.66
C ARG A 305 62.08 -13.08 28.88
N ILE A 306 62.24 -12.87 27.56
CA ILE A 306 61.16 -12.47 26.67
C ILE A 306 60.15 -13.63 26.43
N ILE A 307 60.59 -14.88 26.64
CA ILE A 307 59.75 -16.08 26.42
C ILE A 307 58.96 -16.46 27.70
N ASP A 308 59.44 -16.05 28.89
CA ASP A 308 58.79 -16.33 30.18
C ASP A 308 57.95 -15.15 30.73
N LYS A 309 57.86 -14.01 30.03
CA LYS A 309 56.97 -12.91 30.39
C LYS A 309 55.63 -13.10 29.69
N GLU A 310 54.73 -13.80 30.34
CA GLU A 310 53.30 -13.60 30.55
C GLU A 310 52.76 -14.62 31.51
#